data_7bb1254cad5c4565acbebfbcf1d3e942
#
_entry.id   7bb1254cad5c4565acbebfbcf1d3e942
#
_cell.length_a   1.000
_cell.length_b   1.000
_cell.length_c   1.000
_cell.angle_alpha   90.00
_cell.angle_beta   90.00
_cell.angle_gamma   90.00
#
_symmetry.space_group_name_H-M   'P 1'
#
loop_
_entity.id
_entity.type
_entity.pdbx_description
1 polymer ?
#
loop_
_entity_poly.entity_id
_entity_poly.type
_entity_poly.pdbx_seq_one_letter_code
_entity_poly.pdbx_strand_id
1 'polypeptide(L)'
;EERGNKGAALTTYLSLAGRYAVLMPNTARGGGISRKITSAQDRSRLKDVVQDLDVPEGMGIILRTAGASRTKPEIKRDFEYLIRMWETVRDTTLKSQAPTLVYEEGSLIKRSLRDLYNKEIDEVLVAGEAGFNEARDFMKMLMPSNVRAVKQYRDGQPLFSRMGVESQLDAMFSPTVTLRSGGYIVINQTEALVSIDVNSGRSTREHHIEDTALKTKDRKS
;
A
#
# COMPACT_ATOMS: atom_id res chain seq x y z
N GLU A 1 -14.08 15.23 6.51
CA GLU A 1 -13.13 14.12 6.65
C GLU A 1 -13.82 12.95 7.35
N GLU A 2 -13.80 11.78 6.76
CA GLU A 2 -14.30 10.55 7.37
C GLU A 2 -13.34 10.03 8.44
N ARG A 3 -13.89 9.59 9.57
CA ARG A 3 -13.12 9.09 10.72
C ARG A 3 -13.50 7.65 11.10
N GLY A 4 -13.74 6.81 10.11
CA GLY A 4 -14.21 5.45 10.32
C GLY A 4 -15.54 5.41 11.09
N ASN A 5 -15.61 4.66 12.18
CA ASN A 5 -16.83 4.51 12.98
C ASN A 5 -17.24 5.76 13.79
N LYS A 6 -16.45 6.85 13.74
CA LYS A 6 -16.72 8.08 14.49
C LYS A 6 -17.49 9.13 13.68
N GLY A 7 -17.90 8.80 12.46
CA GLY A 7 -18.59 9.71 11.56
C GLY A 7 -17.70 10.78 10.95
N ALA A 8 -18.31 11.66 10.14
CA ALA A 8 -17.61 12.73 9.46
C ALA A 8 -17.22 13.86 10.42
N ALA A 9 -16.02 14.40 10.24
CA ALA A 9 -15.56 15.59 10.95
C ALA A 9 -15.38 16.75 9.98
N LEU A 10 -15.87 17.92 10.36
CA LEU A 10 -15.58 19.15 9.63
C LEU A 10 -14.19 19.66 10.01
N THR A 11 -13.42 20.06 9.02
CA THR A 11 -12.09 20.63 9.21
C THR A 11 -11.79 21.67 8.15
N THR A 12 -10.99 22.67 8.51
CA THR A 12 -10.41 23.63 7.57
C THR A 12 -8.99 23.28 7.18
N TYR A 13 -8.44 22.19 7.73
CA TYR A 13 -7.10 21.73 7.43
C TYR A 13 -7.15 20.54 6.47
N LEU A 14 -6.42 20.65 5.36
CA LEU A 14 -6.27 19.60 4.37
C LEU A 14 -4.99 18.81 4.62
N SER A 15 -5.06 17.51 4.35
CA SER A 15 -3.90 16.60 4.37
C SER A 15 -3.89 15.81 3.07
N LEU A 16 -2.88 16.02 2.24
CA LEU A 16 -2.69 15.29 0.98
C LEU A 16 -1.63 14.22 1.17
N ALA A 17 -1.99 12.96 1.00
CA ALA A 17 -1.10 11.85 1.25
C ALA A 17 -0.35 11.41 -0.01
N GLY A 18 0.98 11.46 0.04
CA GLY A 18 1.90 10.84 -0.90
C GLY A 18 2.35 9.45 -0.43
N ARG A 19 3.31 8.90 -1.13
CA ARG A 19 3.94 7.62 -0.76
C ARG A 19 4.77 7.75 0.51
N TYR A 20 5.61 8.77 0.58
CA TYR A 20 6.63 8.98 1.61
C TYR A 20 6.38 10.19 2.48
N ALA A 21 5.51 11.09 2.04
CA ALA A 21 5.20 12.33 2.71
C ALA A 21 3.69 12.61 2.77
N VAL A 22 3.29 13.51 3.66
CA VAL A 22 1.96 14.12 3.72
C VAL A 22 2.16 15.62 3.63
N LEU A 23 1.49 16.28 2.69
CA LEU A 23 1.47 17.73 2.55
C LEU A 23 0.24 18.31 3.27
N MET A 24 0.47 19.33 4.06
CA MET A 24 -0.58 20.12 4.71
C MET A 24 -0.53 21.55 4.16
N PRO A 25 -1.34 21.86 3.13
CA PRO A 25 -1.18 23.09 2.36
C PRO A 25 -1.61 24.36 3.09
N ASN A 26 -2.32 24.26 4.18
CA ASN A 26 -2.84 25.40 4.95
C ASN A 26 -2.48 25.32 6.45
N THR A 27 -1.30 24.80 6.76
CA THR A 27 -0.81 24.68 8.14
C THR A 27 0.44 25.53 8.31
N ALA A 28 0.37 26.58 9.11
CA ALA A 28 1.48 27.51 9.39
C ALA A 28 2.66 26.88 10.17
N ARG A 29 2.52 25.67 10.68
CA ARG A 29 3.56 24.95 11.41
C ARG A 29 4.35 24.09 10.43
N GLY A 30 5.62 24.40 10.29
CA GLY A 30 6.56 23.71 9.43
C GLY A 30 6.57 22.18 9.57
N GLY A 31 7.31 21.53 8.67
CA GLY A 31 7.35 20.09 8.51
C GLY A 31 7.84 19.30 9.71
N GLY A 32 7.65 18.01 9.63
CA GLY A 32 8.02 17.07 10.67
C GLY A 32 8.37 15.68 10.13
N ILE A 33 8.75 14.83 11.06
CA ILE A 33 9.04 13.42 10.80
C ILE A 33 8.08 12.59 11.65
N SER A 34 7.48 11.56 11.07
CA SER A 34 6.58 10.67 11.77
C SER A 34 7.18 10.20 13.10
N ARG A 35 6.38 10.25 14.17
CA ARG A 35 6.78 9.78 15.50
C ARG A 35 7.07 8.28 15.54
N LYS A 36 6.57 7.53 14.57
CA LYS A 36 6.84 6.09 14.43
C LYS A 36 8.25 5.76 13.93
N ILE A 37 9.00 6.75 13.43
CA ILE A 37 10.42 6.59 13.08
C ILE A 37 11.22 6.85 14.35
N THR A 38 11.72 5.80 14.97
CA THR A 38 12.42 5.85 16.26
C THR A 38 13.94 5.97 16.16
N SER A 39 14.54 5.56 15.03
CA SER A 39 15.98 5.67 14.76
C SER A 39 16.44 7.13 14.76
N ALA A 40 17.34 7.50 15.67
CA ALA A 40 17.91 8.85 15.75
C ALA A 40 18.68 9.24 14.48
N GLN A 41 19.39 8.30 13.88
CA GLN A 41 20.15 8.50 12.65
C GLN A 41 19.23 8.78 11.47
N ASP A 42 18.15 7.99 11.31
CA ASP A 42 17.16 8.23 10.25
C ASP A 42 16.45 9.57 10.45
N ARG A 43 16.11 9.92 11.67
CA ARG A 43 15.47 11.20 11.98
C ARG A 43 16.37 12.39 11.63
N SER A 44 17.68 12.32 11.93
CA SER A 44 18.65 13.37 11.56
C SER A 44 18.71 13.51 10.05
N ARG A 45 18.96 12.41 9.33
CA ARG A 45 19.02 12.38 7.86
C ARG A 45 17.74 12.91 7.21
N LEU A 46 16.57 12.51 7.73
CA LEU A 46 15.29 12.96 7.18
C LEU A 46 14.99 14.43 7.49
N LYS A 47 15.52 14.97 8.59
CA LYS A 47 15.47 16.41 8.87
C LYS A 47 16.20 17.21 7.78
N ASP A 48 17.40 16.78 7.44
CA ASP A 48 18.18 17.43 6.38
C ASP A 48 17.44 17.37 5.04
N VAL A 49 16.84 16.21 4.73
CA VAL A 49 16.01 16.07 3.52
C VAL A 49 14.85 17.05 3.50
N VAL A 50 14.12 17.21 4.61
CA VAL A 50 12.98 18.15 4.70
C VAL A 50 13.44 19.60 4.55
N GLN A 51 14.58 19.97 5.13
CA GLN A 51 15.14 21.32 5.01
C GLN A 51 15.54 21.67 3.57
N ASP A 52 15.95 20.66 2.80
CA ASP A 52 16.33 20.81 1.39
C ASP A 52 15.11 20.76 0.42
N LEU A 53 13.90 20.55 0.94
CA LEU A 53 12.68 20.69 0.13
C LEU A 53 12.23 22.15 0.17
N ASP A 54 12.01 22.73 -0.99
CA ASP A 54 11.47 24.08 -1.13
C ASP A 54 9.96 24.08 -0.78
N VAL A 55 9.65 23.91 0.51
CA VAL A 55 8.25 23.91 0.98
C VAL A 55 7.75 25.35 1.01
N PRO A 56 6.66 25.69 0.27
CA PRO A 56 6.13 27.04 0.27
C PRO A 56 5.71 27.51 1.68
N GLU A 57 5.81 28.82 1.91
CA GLU A 57 5.38 29.43 3.16
C GLU A 57 3.90 29.13 3.46
N GLY A 58 3.57 28.86 4.72
CA GLY A 58 2.23 28.47 5.11
C GLY A 58 1.86 27.01 4.89
N MET A 59 2.78 26.20 4.32
CA MET A 59 2.61 24.77 4.15
C MET A 59 3.46 23.97 5.12
N GLY A 60 2.96 22.78 5.50
CA GLY A 60 3.71 21.81 6.29
C GLY A 60 3.85 20.48 5.56
N ILE A 61 4.97 19.80 5.78
CA ILE A 61 5.20 18.43 5.27
C ILE A 61 5.57 17.50 6.41
N ILE A 62 5.02 16.28 6.42
CA ILE A 62 5.36 15.23 7.38
C ILE A 62 5.87 14.03 6.62
N LEU A 63 7.10 13.59 6.90
CA LEU A 63 7.63 12.35 6.35
C LEU A 63 7.02 11.12 7.05
N ARG A 64 6.49 10.20 6.25
CA ARG A 64 5.88 8.94 6.69
C ARG A 64 6.94 7.89 6.99
N THR A 65 6.58 6.84 7.73
CA THR A 65 7.45 5.67 8.01
C THR A 65 7.95 5.00 6.73
N ALA A 66 7.14 4.94 5.67
CA ALA A 66 7.53 4.41 4.37
C ALA A 66 8.68 5.20 3.70
N GLY A 67 8.92 6.45 4.12
CA GLY A 67 10.04 7.27 3.66
C GLY A 67 11.35 7.05 4.42
N ALA A 68 11.33 6.29 5.53
CA ALA A 68 12.49 6.14 6.40
C ALA A 68 13.72 5.57 5.69
N SER A 69 13.54 4.61 4.79
CA SER A 69 14.63 3.97 4.03
C SER A 69 14.83 4.55 2.62
N ARG A 70 14.14 5.65 2.29
CA ARG A 70 14.16 6.20 0.92
C ARG A 70 15.24 7.25 0.74
N THR A 71 15.67 7.38 -0.52
CA THR A 71 16.66 8.37 -0.92
C THR A 71 16.04 9.77 -1.03
N LYS A 72 16.87 10.81 -0.89
CA LYS A 72 16.44 12.21 -1.08
C LYS A 72 15.73 12.45 -2.42
N PRO A 73 16.21 11.95 -3.58
CA PRO A 73 15.49 12.10 -4.85
C PRO A 73 14.12 11.43 -4.90
N GLU A 74 13.93 10.32 -4.18
CA GLU A 74 12.61 9.65 -4.10
C GLU A 74 11.62 10.50 -3.30
N ILE A 75 12.06 11.04 -2.17
CA ILE A 75 11.24 11.91 -1.31
C ILE A 75 10.92 13.22 -2.06
N LYS A 76 11.89 13.80 -2.78
CA LYS A 76 11.67 15.01 -3.57
C LYS A 76 10.62 14.80 -4.66
N ARG A 77 10.66 13.69 -5.39
CA ARG A 77 9.64 13.36 -6.41
C ARG A 77 8.25 13.19 -5.81
N ASP A 78 8.15 12.58 -4.63
CA ASP A 78 6.88 12.44 -3.91
C ASP A 78 6.35 13.82 -3.48
N PHE A 79 7.21 14.70 -3.01
CA PHE A 79 6.87 16.08 -2.68
C PHE A 79 6.37 16.86 -3.91
N GLU A 80 7.07 16.78 -5.04
CA GLU A 80 6.67 17.41 -6.29
C GLU A 80 5.31 16.89 -6.78
N TYR A 81 5.02 15.60 -6.59
CA TYR A 81 3.70 15.03 -6.84
C TYR A 81 2.63 15.68 -5.92
N LEU A 82 2.92 15.83 -4.63
CA LEU A 82 2.00 16.44 -3.68
C LEU A 82 1.71 17.92 -4.00
N ILE A 83 2.69 18.67 -4.46
CA ILE A 83 2.49 20.05 -4.91
C ILE A 83 1.58 20.10 -6.13
N ARG A 84 1.81 19.27 -7.15
CA ARG A 84 0.90 19.18 -8.33
C ARG A 84 -0.52 18.79 -7.94
N MET A 85 -0.67 17.87 -6.99
CA MET A 85 -1.98 17.49 -6.46
C MET A 85 -2.67 18.67 -5.78
N TRP A 86 -1.94 19.41 -4.95
CA TRP A 86 -2.46 20.61 -4.31
C TRP A 86 -2.91 21.67 -5.33
N GLU A 87 -2.13 21.92 -6.35
CA GLU A 87 -2.50 22.83 -7.44
C GLU A 87 -3.80 22.41 -8.11
N THR A 88 -3.96 21.11 -8.39
CA THR A 88 -5.20 20.56 -8.96
C THR A 88 -6.40 20.77 -8.03
N VAL A 89 -6.24 20.48 -6.73
CA VAL A 89 -7.30 20.68 -5.71
C VAL A 89 -7.68 22.16 -5.62
N ARG A 90 -6.69 23.03 -5.54
CA ARG A 90 -6.88 24.49 -5.47
C ARG A 90 -7.62 25.02 -6.70
N ASP A 91 -7.17 24.64 -7.89
CA ASP A 91 -7.75 25.11 -9.15
C ASP A 91 -9.19 24.60 -9.33
N THR A 92 -9.46 23.36 -8.93
CA THR A 92 -10.82 22.81 -8.92
C THR A 92 -11.71 23.56 -7.93
N THR A 93 -11.20 23.84 -6.73
CA THR A 93 -11.93 24.59 -5.70
C THR A 93 -12.30 25.99 -6.20
N LEU A 94 -11.36 26.71 -6.82
CA LEU A 94 -11.60 28.07 -7.31
C LEU A 94 -12.60 28.14 -8.47
N LYS A 95 -12.77 27.05 -9.22
CA LYS A 95 -13.74 26.94 -10.34
C LYS A 95 -15.09 26.37 -9.93
N SER A 96 -15.22 25.91 -8.69
CA SER A 96 -16.41 25.22 -8.19
C SER A 96 -17.21 26.09 -7.23
N GLN A 97 -18.50 25.80 -7.14
CA GLN A 97 -19.38 26.37 -6.11
C GLN A 97 -19.64 25.33 -5.03
N ALA A 98 -19.70 25.78 -3.78
CA ALA A 98 -20.00 24.89 -2.66
C ALA A 98 -21.49 24.47 -2.67
N PRO A 99 -21.82 23.21 -2.34
CA PRO A 99 -20.92 22.10 -2.02
C PRO A 99 -20.44 21.36 -3.27
N THR A 100 -19.15 21.11 -3.40
CA THR A 100 -18.56 20.34 -4.50
C THR A 100 -17.44 19.43 -3.98
N LEU A 101 -17.38 18.17 -4.45
CA LEU A 101 -16.27 17.28 -4.18
C LEU A 101 -15.05 17.72 -5.00
N VAL A 102 -14.02 18.24 -4.33
CA VAL A 102 -12.79 18.73 -4.95
C VAL A 102 -11.60 17.79 -4.82
N TYR A 103 -11.64 16.91 -3.82
CA TYR A 103 -10.62 15.90 -3.59
C TYR A 103 -11.19 14.71 -2.82
N GLU A 104 -10.80 13.52 -3.22
CA GLU A 104 -11.14 12.27 -2.57
C GLU A 104 -9.93 11.34 -2.54
N GLU A 105 -9.62 10.81 -1.37
CA GLU A 105 -8.58 9.80 -1.17
C GLU A 105 -9.13 8.36 -1.23
N GLY A 106 -10.45 8.20 -1.37
CA GLY A 106 -11.19 6.96 -1.22
C GLY A 106 -10.94 5.89 -2.29
N SER A 107 -10.39 6.26 -3.46
CA SER A 107 -10.15 5.29 -4.55
C SER A 107 -9.16 4.20 -4.15
N LEU A 108 -9.63 2.94 -4.16
CA LEU A 108 -8.80 1.76 -3.92
C LEU A 108 -7.65 1.67 -4.94
N ILE A 109 -7.90 2.02 -6.20
CA ILE A 109 -6.91 2.01 -7.28
C ILE A 109 -5.77 2.97 -6.97
N LYS A 110 -6.09 4.23 -6.65
CA LYS A 110 -5.08 5.26 -6.31
C LYS A 110 -4.27 4.87 -5.08
N ARG A 111 -4.94 4.37 -4.03
CA ARG A 111 -4.28 3.93 -2.80
C ARG A 111 -3.35 2.74 -3.05
N SER A 112 -3.79 1.74 -3.82
CA SER A 112 -2.96 0.59 -4.15
C SER A 112 -1.73 0.99 -4.97
N LEU A 113 -1.89 1.81 -5.99
CA LEU A 113 -0.77 2.32 -6.78
C LEU A 113 0.19 3.17 -5.93
N ARG A 114 -0.34 4.01 -5.06
CA ARG A 114 0.48 4.85 -4.19
C ARG A 114 1.29 4.03 -3.20
N ASP A 115 0.68 3.08 -2.51
CA ASP A 115 1.28 2.42 -1.36
C ASP A 115 1.99 1.11 -1.73
N LEU A 116 1.56 0.39 -2.76
CA LEU A 116 2.06 -0.95 -3.11
C LEU A 116 2.94 -1.01 -4.35
N TYR A 117 2.71 -0.13 -5.35
CA TYR A 117 3.48 -0.18 -6.59
C TYR A 117 4.96 0.14 -6.32
N ASN A 118 5.85 -0.70 -6.83
CA ASN A 118 7.31 -0.51 -6.79
C ASN A 118 7.94 -0.98 -8.11
N LYS A 119 9.27 -0.91 -8.21
CA LYS A 119 10.02 -1.26 -9.44
C LYS A 119 10.06 -2.77 -9.73
N GLU A 120 9.68 -3.60 -8.77
CA GLU A 120 9.63 -5.07 -8.91
C GLU A 120 8.31 -5.55 -9.54
N ILE A 121 7.35 -4.61 -9.72
CA ILE A 121 6.06 -4.89 -10.34
C ILE A 121 6.16 -4.55 -11.82
N ASP A 122 6.10 -5.57 -12.67
CA ASP A 122 6.22 -5.45 -14.12
C ASP A 122 4.97 -4.86 -14.75
N GLU A 123 3.79 -5.26 -14.25
CA GLU A 123 2.53 -4.78 -14.79
C GLU A 123 1.42 -4.64 -13.74
N VAL A 124 0.52 -3.71 -14.01
CA VAL A 124 -0.70 -3.47 -13.24
C VAL A 124 -1.90 -3.66 -14.17
N LEU A 125 -2.59 -4.79 -14.02
CA LEU A 125 -3.78 -5.10 -14.81
C LEU A 125 -5.01 -4.51 -14.14
N VAL A 126 -5.78 -3.73 -14.89
CA VAL A 126 -6.99 -3.07 -14.39
C VAL A 126 -8.18 -3.44 -15.26
N ALA A 127 -9.18 -4.07 -14.64
CA ALA A 127 -10.43 -4.42 -15.31
C ALA A 127 -11.37 -3.20 -15.37
N GLY A 128 -12.04 -3.05 -16.49
CA GLY A 128 -12.96 -1.94 -16.75
C GLY A 128 -12.25 -0.67 -17.25
N GLU A 129 -12.90 0.03 -18.15
CA GLU A 129 -12.33 1.21 -18.83
C GLU A 129 -12.15 2.39 -17.84
N ALA A 130 -13.17 2.65 -17.02
CA ALA A 130 -13.13 3.74 -16.05
C ALA A 130 -11.96 3.57 -15.05
N GLY A 131 -11.82 2.37 -14.46
CA GLY A 131 -10.73 2.05 -13.54
C GLY A 131 -9.35 2.11 -14.22
N PHE A 132 -9.25 1.64 -15.47
CA PHE A 132 -8.00 1.73 -16.23
C PHE A 132 -7.59 3.20 -16.49
N ASN A 133 -8.53 4.05 -16.90
CA ASN A 133 -8.27 5.46 -17.14
C ASN A 133 -7.83 6.15 -15.84
N GLU A 134 -8.53 5.89 -14.74
CA GLU A 134 -8.16 6.40 -13.42
C GLU A 134 -6.74 5.98 -13.01
N ALA A 135 -6.43 4.68 -13.12
CA ALA A 135 -5.11 4.14 -12.79
C ALA A 135 -4.00 4.76 -13.65
N ARG A 136 -4.24 4.88 -14.96
CA ARG A 136 -3.29 5.46 -15.91
C ARG A 136 -3.02 6.93 -15.62
N ASP A 137 -4.06 7.71 -15.39
CA ASP A 137 -3.93 9.15 -15.16
C ASP A 137 -3.29 9.43 -13.80
N PHE A 138 -3.61 8.62 -12.80
CA PHE A 138 -2.93 8.67 -11.51
C PHE A 138 -1.44 8.31 -11.63
N MET A 139 -1.09 7.25 -12.38
CA MET A 139 0.30 6.84 -12.62
C MET A 139 1.08 7.91 -13.38
N LYS A 140 0.47 8.64 -14.34
CA LYS A 140 1.11 9.78 -15.01
C LYS A 140 1.52 10.86 -14.02
N MET A 141 0.72 11.11 -13.01
CA MET A 141 0.98 12.12 -12.00
C MET A 141 2.00 11.63 -10.97
N LEU A 142 1.89 10.38 -10.53
CA LEU A 142 2.75 9.79 -9.50
C LEU A 142 4.14 9.41 -10.03
N MET A 143 4.18 8.65 -11.15
CA MET A 143 5.42 8.13 -11.77
C MET A 143 5.29 8.09 -13.30
N PRO A 144 5.50 9.22 -13.99
CA PRO A 144 5.31 9.34 -15.45
C PRO A 144 6.08 8.29 -16.28
N SER A 145 7.27 7.88 -15.84
CA SER A 145 8.09 6.87 -16.51
C SER A 145 7.47 5.47 -16.53
N ASN A 146 6.56 5.19 -15.59
CA ASN A 146 6.00 3.87 -15.36
C ASN A 146 4.55 3.71 -15.86
N VAL A 147 4.01 4.70 -16.57
CA VAL A 147 2.64 4.67 -17.12
C VAL A 147 2.39 3.44 -17.98
N ARG A 148 3.40 2.97 -18.69
CA ARG A 148 3.31 1.79 -19.57
C ARG A 148 3.09 0.47 -18.81
N ALA A 149 3.36 0.43 -17.52
CA ALA A 149 3.09 -0.73 -16.67
C ALA A 149 1.59 -0.92 -16.42
N VAL A 150 0.79 0.15 -16.50
CA VAL A 150 -0.66 0.08 -16.34
C VAL A 150 -1.28 -0.39 -17.66
N LYS A 151 -1.95 -1.56 -17.61
CA LYS A 151 -2.58 -2.20 -18.77
C LYS A 151 -4.04 -2.45 -18.51
N GLN A 152 -4.86 -2.24 -19.54
CA GLN A 152 -6.27 -2.58 -19.47
C GLN A 152 -6.46 -4.09 -19.62
N TYR A 153 -7.15 -4.69 -18.66
CA TYR A 153 -7.58 -6.08 -18.77
C TYR A 153 -8.86 -6.17 -19.61
N ARG A 154 -8.84 -7.02 -20.66
CA ARG A 154 -9.93 -7.14 -21.64
C ARG A 154 -10.42 -8.57 -21.87
N ASP A 155 -9.97 -9.50 -21.05
CA ASP A 155 -10.39 -10.91 -21.18
C ASP A 155 -11.84 -11.07 -20.69
N GLY A 156 -12.53 -12.08 -21.23
CA GLY A 156 -13.89 -12.42 -20.82
C GLY A 156 -13.99 -13.13 -19.48
N GLN A 157 -12.89 -13.73 -18.98
CA GLN A 157 -12.85 -14.32 -17.66
C GLN A 157 -12.57 -13.26 -16.58
N PRO A 158 -13.24 -13.27 -15.42
CA PRO A 158 -12.93 -12.34 -14.32
C PRO A 158 -11.45 -12.37 -13.94
N LEU A 159 -10.85 -11.19 -13.74
CA LEU A 159 -9.41 -11.04 -13.51
C LEU A 159 -8.90 -11.88 -12.35
N PHE A 160 -9.57 -11.85 -11.21
CA PHE A 160 -9.12 -12.57 -10.01
C PHE A 160 -9.29 -14.09 -10.14
N SER A 161 -10.34 -14.56 -10.82
CA SER A 161 -10.50 -15.98 -11.15
C SER A 161 -9.37 -16.46 -12.05
N ARG A 162 -9.04 -15.70 -13.11
CA ARG A 162 -7.94 -16.03 -14.02
C ARG A 162 -6.59 -16.08 -13.33
N MET A 163 -6.34 -15.17 -12.40
CA MET A 163 -5.07 -15.11 -11.64
C MET A 163 -5.06 -16.05 -10.43
N GLY A 164 -6.11 -16.85 -10.20
CA GLY A 164 -6.21 -17.78 -9.09
C GLY A 164 -6.30 -17.10 -7.71
N VAL A 165 -6.64 -15.81 -7.67
CA VAL A 165 -6.74 -15.05 -6.41
C VAL A 165 -7.93 -15.53 -5.59
N GLU A 166 -9.08 -15.80 -6.23
CA GLU A 166 -10.29 -16.27 -5.54
C GLU A 166 -10.05 -17.60 -4.82
N SER A 167 -9.41 -18.55 -5.50
CA SER A 167 -9.07 -19.86 -4.87
C SER A 167 -8.09 -19.71 -3.69
N GLN A 168 -7.18 -18.74 -3.73
CA GLN A 168 -6.30 -18.44 -2.60
C GLN A 168 -7.06 -17.80 -1.43
N LEU A 169 -8.03 -16.93 -1.71
CA LEU A 169 -8.90 -16.35 -0.69
C LEU A 169 -9.76 -17.43 -0.03
N ASP A 170 -10.34 -18.32 -0.81
CA ASP A 170 -11.12 -19.45 -0.28
C ASP A 170 -10.26 -20.38 0.60
N ALA A 171 -9.01 -20.62 0.18
CA ALA A 171 -8.07 -21.43 0.95
C ALA A 171 -7.74 -20.82 2.33
N MET A 172 -7.83 -19.50 2.49
CA MET A 172 -7.60 -18.83 3.79
C MET A 172 -8.64 -19.22 4.86
N PHE A 173 -9.81 -19.66 4.45
CA PHE A 173 -10.87 -20.12 5.37
C PHE A 173 -10.81 -21.62 5.66
N SER A 174 -9.91 -22.36 4.98
CA SER A 174 -9.69 -23.79 5.26
C SER A 174 -8.84 -23.96 6.52
N PRO A 175 -9.24 -24.81 7.46
CA PRO A 175 -8.40 -25.14 8.60
C PRO A 175 -7.17 -25.95 8.22
N THR A 176 -7.13 -26.50 7.00
CA THR A 176 -6.05 -27.40 6.54
C THR A 176 -5.13 -26.69 5.54
N VAL A 177 -3.82 -26.73 5.80
CA VAL A 177 -2.78 -26.21 4.92
C VAL A 177 -1.88 -27.34 4.46
N THR A 178 -1.81 -27.58 3.16
CA THR A 178 -0.89 -28.55 2.56
C THR A 178 0.52 -28.00 2.47
N LEU A 179 1.50 -28.80 2.90
CA LEU A 179 2.93 -28.47 2.84
C LEU A 179 3.55 -28.97 1.53
N ARG A 180 4.66 -28.34 1.12
CA ARG A 180 5.42 -28.75 -0.08
C ARG A 180 5.95 -30.19 0.01
N SER A 181 6.21 -30.67 1.22
CA SER A 181 6.63 -32.05 1.50
C SER A 181 5.58 -33.10 1.21
N GLY A 182 4.31 -32.70 1.02
CA GLY A 182 3.16 -33.61 0.90
C GLY A 182 2.50 -33.93 2.25
N GLY A 183 3.01 -33.36 3.34
CA GLY A 183 2.32 -33.32 4.63
C GLY A 183 1.28 -32.21 4.68
N TYR A 184 0.58 -32.06 5.79
CA TYR A 184 -0.38 -31.00 6.00
C TYR A 184 -0.49 -30.61 7.48
N ILE A 185 -0.91 -29.39 7.71
CA ILE A 185 -1.17 -28.82 9.04
C ILE A 185 -2.66 -28.57 9.16
N VAL A 186 -3.23 -28.91 10.30
CA VAL A 186 -4.61 -28.57 10.65
C VAL A 186 -4.58 -27.55 11.78
N ILE A 187 -5.20 -26.39 11.57
CA ILE A 187 -5.24 -25.29 12.53
C ILE A 187 -6.70 -25.10 12.95
N ASN A 188 -7.01 -25.38 14.20
CA ASN A 188 -8.35 -25.21 14.76
C ASN A 188 -8.32 -24.24 15.92
N GLN A 189 -9.17 -23.22 15.85
CA GLN A 189 -9.40 -22.31 16.96
C GLN A 189 -10.40 -22.94 17.94
N THR A 190 -10.03 -23.01 19.20
CA THR A 190 -10.92 -23.42 20.30
C THR A 190 -11.22 -22.18 21.16
N GLU A 191 -12.08 -22.35 22.19
CA GLU A 191 -12.42 -21.25 23.10
C GLU A 191 -11.18 -20.68 23.82
N ALA A 192 -10.24 -21.52 24.21
CA ALA A 192 -9.11 -21.15 25.06
C ALA A 192 -7.75 -21.10 24.35
N LEU A 193 -7.61 -21.78 23.20
CA LEU A 193 -6.32 -21.91 22.49
C LEU A 193 -6.50 -22.16 21.00
N VAL A 194 -5.40 -22.06 20.24
CA VAL A 194 -5.33 -22.54 18.86
C VAL A 194 -4.62 -23.89 18.86
N SER A 195 -5.31 -24.94 18.45
CA SER A 195 -4.75 -26.27 18.27
C SER A 195 -4.11 -26.37 16.88
N ILE A 196 -2.86 -26.84 16.83
CA ILE A 196 -2.14 -27.04 15.57
C ILE A 196 -1.70 -28.52 15.53
N ASP A 197 -2.26 -29.26 14.57
CA ASP A 197 -1.87 -30.66 14.33
C ASP A 197 -1.04 -30.75 13.05
N VAL A 198 0.06 -31.49 13.10
CA VAL A 198 1.01 -31.63 11.99
C VAL A 198 1.04 -33.08 11.52
N ASN A 199 0.61 -33.29 10.29
CA ASN A 199 0.49 -34.61 9.68
C ASN A 199 1.51 -34.80 8.57
N SER A 200 2.21 -35.92 8.56
CA SER A 200 3.21 -36.26 7.54
C SER A 200 2.57 -36.55 6.17
N GLY A 201 1.29 -36.95 6.13
CA GLY A 201 0.57 -37.23 4.88
C GLY A 201 1.32 -38.21 3.98
N ARG A 202 1.67 -37.78 2.75
CA ARG A 202 2.42 -38.58 1.78
C ARG A 202 3.94 -38.51 1.97
N SER A 203 4.44 -37.80 2.97
CA SER A 203 5.86 -37.59 3.25
C SER A 203 6.53 -38.77 3.96
N THR A 204 5.89 -39.94 4.04
CA THR A 204 6.34 -41.11 4.79
C THR A 204 7.33 -42.01 4.04
N ARG A 205 8.13 -41.47 3.14
CA ARG A 205 9.09 -42.26 2.33
C ARG A 205 10.43 -42.51 3.00
N GLU A 206 10.68 -41.87 4.14
CA GLU A 206 11.94 -41.99 4.87
C GLU A 206 11.94 -43.23 5.78
N HIS A 207 13.12 -43.83 5.94
CA HIS A 207 13.29 -45.03 6.77
C HIS A 207 13.27 -44.73 8.28
N HIS A 208 13.47 -43.45 8.66
CA HIS A 208 13.47 -43.00 10.06
C HIS A 208 12.36 -41.99 10.31
N ILE A 209 11.67 -42.16 11.44
CA ILE A 209 10.55 -41.28 11.85
C ILE A 209 11.03 -39.84 12.06
N GLU A 210 12.25 -39.67 12.58
CA GLU A 210 12.86 -38.36 12.82
C GLU A 210 13.11 -37.61 11.51
N ASP A 211 13.59 -38.28 10.46
CA ASP A 211 13.82 -37.70 9.13
C ASP A 211 12.49 -37.31 8.48
N THR A 212 11.46 -38.12 8.65
CA THR A 212 10.09 -37.80 8.19
C THR A 212 9.56 -36.56 8.90
N ALA A 213 9.74 -36.47 10.24
CA ALA A 213 9.30 -35.33 11.02
C ALA A 213 10.04 -34.04 10.62
N LEU A 214 11.36 -34.14 10.41
CA LEU A 214 12.18 -33.01 9.96
C LEU A 214 11.76 -32.50 8.58
N LYS A 215 11.63 -33.40 7.59
CA LYS A 215 11.19 -33.04 6.24
C LYS A 215 9.76 -32.51 6.17
N THR A 216 8.88 -33.00 7.03
CA THR A 216 7.50 -32.50 7.13
C THR A 216 7.48 -31.07 7.66
N LYS A 217 8.35 -30.75 8.62
CA LYS A 217 8.44 -29.41 9.26
C LYS A 217 9.40 -28.47 8.54
N ASP A 218 10.31 -28.97 7.70
CA ASP A 218 11.31 -28.13 7.05
C ASP A 218 10.62 -27.22 6.01
N ARG A 219 10.51 -25.98 6.43
CA ARG A 219 10.00 -24.86 5.64
C ARG A 219 11.19 -24.06 5.11
N LYS A 220 11.89 -24.57 4.13
CA LYS A 220 12.64 -23.65 3.27
C LYS A 220 11.65 -23.03 2.30
N SER A 221 11.09 -21.94 2.75
CA SER A 221 10.34 -20.97 1.95
C SER A 221 11.31 -20.01 1.32
#